data_a6b273685a669dcef4885a8b3f5c97cc
#
_entry.id   a6b273685a669dcef4885a8b3f5c97cc
#
_cell.length_a   1.000
_cell.length_b   1.000
_cell.length_c   1.000
_cell.angle_alpha   90.00
_cell.angle_beta   90.00
_cell.angle_gamma   90.00
#
_symmetry.space_group_name_H-M   'P 1'
#
loop_
_entity.id
_entity.type
_entity.pdbx_description
1 polymer ?
#
loop_
_entity_poly.entity_id
_entity_poly.type
_entity_poly.pdbx_seq_one_letter_code
_entity_poly.pdbx_strand_id
1 'polypeptide(L)'
;MMKIDIQEKDGGLTVTLVGRLDTPAAAKAQATFKELQENVDKEIILDCRQLEYISSSGLRLFLALRKEAGIKGGRVIIKSINDDIRKVFMMTGFFNLFEIRTS
;
A
#
# COMPACT_ATOMS: atom_id res chain seq x y z
N MET A 1 -8.75 -12.11 -7.96
CA MET A 1 -9.69 -11.14 -7.41
C MET A 1 -9.05 -10.36 -6.29
N MET A 2 -9.33 -9.08 -6.15
CA MET A 2 -8.71 -8.21 -5.17
C MET A 2 -9.74 -7.70 -4.17
N LYS A 3 -9.38 -7.73 -2.88
CA LYS A 3 -10.21 -7.18 -1.83
C LYS A 3 -9.40 -6.19 -1.00
N ILE A 4 -9.99 -5.04 -0.71
CA ILE A 4 -9.36 -4.00 0.11
C ILE A 4 -10.29 -3.69 1.28
N ASP A 5 -9.75 -3.82 2.48
CA ASP A 5 -10.48 -3.52 3.72
C ASP A 5 -9.77 -2.38 4.44
N ILE A 6 -10.50 -1.36 4.84
CA ILE A 6 -9.94 -0.18 5.50
C ILE A 6 -10.54 -0.08 6.90
N GLN A 7 -9.67 0.00 7.90
CA GLN A 7 -10.08 0.17 9.30
C GLN A 7 -9.37 1.37 9.91
N GLU A 8 -10.12 2.17 10.63
CA GLU A 8 -9.57 3.24 11.43
C GLU A 8 -9.09 2.67 12.75
N LYS A 9 -7.83 2.94 13.11
CA LYS A 9 -7.21 2.37 14.30
C LYS A 9 -6.14 3.30 14.85
N ASP A 10 -6.22 3.62 16.14
CA ASP A 10 -5.22 4.43 16.86
C ASP A 10 -4.89 5.76 16.16
N GLY A 11 -5.92 6.40 15.59
CA GLY A 11 -5.75 7.69 14.91
C GLY A 11 -5.19 7.58 13.50
N GLY A 12 -4.99 6.38 12.99
CA GLY A 12 -4.52 6.13 11.63
C GLY A 12 -5.45 5.19 10.87
N LEU A 13 -5.02 4.76 9.69
CA LEU A 13 -5.77 3.81 8.89
C LEU A 13 -4.94 2.55 8.66
N THR A 14 -5.57 1.39 8.78
CA THR A 14 -4.99 0.10 8.40
C THR A 14 -5.72 -0.41 7.18
N VAL A 15 -4.97 -0.63 6.11
CA VAL A 15 -5.52 -1.07 4.83
C VAL A 15 -5.03 -2.49 4.57
N THR A 16 -5.96 -3.44 4.61
CA THR A 16 -5.63 -4.85 4.36
C THR A 16 -5.89 -5.16 2.89
N LEU A 17 -4.85 -5.64 2.22
CA LEU A 17 -4.91 -5.98 0.79
C LEU A 17 -4.91 -7.48 0.64
N VAL A 18 -5.93 -8.03 0.00
CA VAL A 18 -6.09 -9.48 -0.17
C VAL A 18 -6.20 -9.82 -1.65
N GLY A 19 -5.36 -10.72 -2.12
CA GLY A 19 -5.41 -11.23 -3.48
C GLY A 19 -4.35 -10.64 -4.39
N ARG A 20 -4.71 -10.43 -5.65
CA ARG A 20 -3.76 -10.02 -6.69
C ARG A 20 -4.03 -8.59 -7.14
N LEU A 21 -3.07 -7.71 -6.89
CA LEU A 21 -3.16 -6.33 -7.37
C LEU A 21 -2.52 -6.25 -8.76
N ASP A 22 -3.16 -6.91 -9.70
CA ASP A 22 -2.78 -6.89 -11.11
C ASP A 22 -3.28 -5.61 -11.79
N THR A 23 -3.03 -5.47 -13.09
CA THR A 23 -3.38 -4.24 -13.81
C THR A 23 -4.88 -3.91 -13.76
N PRO A 24 -5.80 -4.87 -14.03
CA PRO A 24 -7.23 -4.58 -13.89
C PRO A 24 -7.64 -4.24 -12.46
N ALA A 25 -7.07 -4.94 -11.47
CA ALA A 25 -7.38 -4.66 -10.07
C ALA A 25 -6.88 -3.27 -9.65
N ALA A 26 -5.70 -2.87 -10.13
CA ALA A 26 -5.16 -1.54 -9.86
C ALA A 26 -6.08 -0.45 -10.43
N ALA A 27 -6.62 -0.65 -11.62
CA ALA A 27 -7.56 0.30 -12.21
C ALA A 27 -8.81 0.46 -11.34
N LYS A 28 -9.33 -0.64 -10.79
CA LYS A 28 -10.48 -0.60 -9.87
C LYS A 28 -10.14 0.00 -8.52
N ALA A 29 -8.91 -0.18 -8.06
CA ALA A 29 -8.46 0.31 -6.76
C ALA A 29 -8.12 1.80 -6.76
N GLN A 30 -8.02 2.44 -7.92
CA GLN A 30 -7.65 3.85 -8.01
C GLN A 30 -8.53 4.76 -7.15
N ALA A 31 -9.83 4.56 -7.16
CA ALA A 31 -10.76 5.39 -6.38
C ALA A 31 -10.49 5.24 -4.87
N THR A 32 -10.27 4.01 -4.43
CA THR A 32 -9.97 3.73 -3.02
C THR A 32 -8.65 4.38 -2.59
N PHE A 33 -7.61 4.26 -3.41
CA PHE A 33 -6.32 4.88 -3.10
C PHE A 33 -6.40 6.40 -3.15
N LYS A 34 -7.25 6.95 -4.01
CA LYS A 34 -7.48 8.40 -4.03
C LYS A 34 -8.11 8.88 -2.73
N GLU A 35 -9.06 8.13 -2.18
CA GLU A 35 -9.62 8.42 -0.86
C GLU A 35 -8.55 8.35 0.23
N LEU A 36 -7.65 7.37 0.15
CA LEU A 36 -6.55 7.26 1.09
C LEU A 36 -5.63 8.48 1.01
N GLN A 37 -5.40 9.01 -0.18
CA GLN A 37 -4.59 10.21 -0.37
C GLN A 37 -5.20 11.42 0.32
N GLU A 38 -6.50 11.46 0.52
CA GLU A 38 -7.17 12.54 1.24
C GLU A 38 -6.97 12.46 2.75
N ASN A 39 -6.50 11.32 3.26
CA ASN A 39 -6.30 11.04 4.69
C ASN A 39 -4.83 10.82 5.06
N VAL A 40 -3.89 11.23 4.20
CA VAL A 40 -2.46 10.97 4.42
C VAL A 40 -1.78 11.93 5.39
N ASP A 41 -2.51 12.80 6.05
CA ASP A 41 -2.03 13.53 7.22
C ASP A 41 -1.93 12.61 8.44
N LYS A 42 -2.44 11.39 8.33
CA LYS A 42 -2.40 10.35 9.33
C LYS A 42 -1.39 9.27 8.95
N GLU A 43 -1.15 8.34 9.87
CA GLU A 43 -0.37 7.15 9.57
C GLU A 43 -1.26 6.16 8.80
N ILE A 44 -0.78 5.68 7.67
CA ILE A 44 -1.46 4.66 6.87
C ILE A 44 -0.61 3.42 6.83
N ILE A 45 -1.17 2.30 7.28
CA ILE A 45 -0.51 1.00 7.26
C ILE A 45 -1.12 0.17 6.14
N LEU A 46 -0.28 -0.25 5.19
CA LEU A 46 -0.70 -1.16 4.13
C LEU A 46 -0.29 -2.57 4.55
N ASP A 47 -1.26 -3.37 4.95
CA ASP A 47 -1.01 -4.76 5.36
C ASP A 47 -0.98 -5.64 4.12
N CYS A 48 0.20 -6.13 3.79
CA CYS A 48 0.46 -6.89 2.58
C CYS A 48 0.62 -8.40 2.85
N ARG A 49 0.24 -8.87 4.04
CA ARG A 49 0.39 -10.28 4.38
C ARG A 49 -0.34 -11.20 3.39
N GLN A 50 -1.52 -10.79 2.95
CA GLN A 50 -2.36 -11.57 2.05
C GLN A 50 -2.34 -11.06 0.61
N LEU A 51 -1.42 -10.16 0.30
CA LEU A 51 -1.21 -9.68 -1.07
C LEU A 51 -0.35 -10.70 -1.80
N GLU A 52 -0.90 -11.32 -2.83
CA GLU A 52 -0.25 -12.42 -3.54
C GLU A 52 0.61 -11.95 -4.71
N TYR A 53 0.26 -10.81 -5.29
CA TYR A 53 0.92 -10.29 -6.47
C TYR A 53 0.69 -8.79 -6.57
N ILE A 54 1.66 -8.05 -7.08
CA ILE A 54 1.51 -6.62 -7.36
C ILE A 54 2.12 -6.30 -8.72
N SER A 55 1.34 -5.63 -9.57
CA SER A 55 1.78 -5.16 -10.87
C SER A 55 2.48 -3.80 -10.78
N SER A 56 3.09 -3.36 -11.87
CA SER A 56 3.66 -2.02 -11.92
C SER A 56 2.60 -0.94 -11.70
N SER A 57 1.37 -1.16 -12.18
CA SER A 57 0.25 -0.25 -11.92
C SER A 57 -0.10 -0.20 -10.43
N GLY A 58 -0.07 -1.36 -9.75
CA GLY A 58 -0.27 -1.42 -8.31
C GLY A 58 0.82 -0.70 -7.54
N LEU A 59 2.08 -0.87 -7.95
CA LEU A 59 3.21 -0.18 -7.34
C LEU A 59 3.08 1.34 -7.47
N ARG A 60 2.55 1.82 -8.59
CA ARG A 60 2.30 3.27 -8.79
C ARG A 60 1.28 3.81 -7.81
N LEU A 61 0.27 3.02 -7.44
CA LEU A 61 -0.70 3.42 -6.42
C LEU A 61 -0.01 3.63 -5.08
N PHE A 62 0.88 2.73 -4.71
CA PHE A 62 1.65 2.83 -3.47
C PHE A 62 2.54 4.07 -3.50
N LEU A 63 3.22 4.31 -4.62
CA LEU A 63 4.09 5.49 -4.77
C LEU A 63 3.31 6.80 -4.66
N ALA A 64 2.17 6.88 -5.32
CA ALA A 64 1.33 8.08 -5.28
C ALA A 64 0.87 8.37 -3.84
N LEU A 65 0.50 7.32 -3.11
CA LEU A 65 0.09 7.46 -1.72
C LEU A 65 1.24 7.97 -0.85
N ARG A 66 2.43 7.40 -1.01
CA ARG A 66 3.62 7.83 -0.28
C ARG A 66 3.97 9.29 -0.56
N LYS A 67 3.89 9.68 -1.83
CA LYS A 67 4.20 11.04 -2.25
C LYS A 67 3.26 12.04 -1.57
N GLU A 68 1.96 11.77 -1.59
CA GLU A 68 0.98 12.63 -0.93
C GLU A 68 1.19 12.69 0.57
N ALA A 69 1.52 11.55 1.20
CA ALA A 69 1.81 11.51 2.62
C ALA A 69 3.00 12.41 2.96
N GLY A 70 4.05 12.38 2.15
CA GLY A 70 5.22 13.24 2.34
C GLY A 70 4.88 14.71 2.25
N ILE A 71 3.96 15.09 1.36
CA ILE A 71 3.51 16.47 1.19
C ILE A 71 2.68 16.94 2.39
N LYS A 72 1.82 16.06 2.92
CA LYS A 72 0.85 16.42 3.96
C LYS A 72 1.31 16.12 5.38
N GLY A 73 2.54 15.65 5.54
CA GLY A 73 3.10 15.39 6.87
C GLY A 73 2.69 14.08 7.51
N GLY A 74 2.08 13.19 6.75
CA GLY A 74 1.76 11.83 7.22
C GLY A 74 2.84 10.83 6.85
N ARG A 75 2.53 9.54 6.98
CA ARG A 75 3.48 8.47 6.62
C ARG A 75 2.75 7.22 6.17
N VAL A 76 3.39 6.48 5.30
CA VAL A 76 2.88 5.19 4.80
C VAL A 76 3.84 4.09 5.24
N ILE A 77 3.30 3.08 5.89
CA ILE A 77 4.05 1.93 6.40
C ILE A 77 3.54 0.69 5.68
N ILE A 78 4.47 -0.13 5.18
CA ILE A 78 4.15 -1.43 4.59
C ILE A 78 4.39 -2.49 5.66
N LYS A 79 3.38 -3.29 5.95
CA LYS A 79 3.44 -4.28 7.03
C LYS A 79 3.29 -5.70 6.50
N SER A 80 4.09 -6.62 7.05
CA SER A 80 3.90 -8.06 6.85
C SER A 80 3.98 -8.54 5.41
N ILE A 81 4.96 -8.04 4.64
CA ILE A 81 5.13 -8.51 3.26
C ILE A 81 5.57 -9.97 3.26
N ASN A 82 5.01 -10.73 2.33
CA ASN A 82 5.43 -12.11 2.10
C ASN A 82 6.65 -12.15 1.16
N ASP A 83 7.18 -13.36 0.94
CA ASP A 83 8.42 -13.50 0.14
C ASP A 83 8.26 -13.05 -1.31
N ASP A 84 7.11 -13.29 -1.91
CA ASP A 84 6.88 -12.89 -3.31
C ASP A 84 6.86 -11.37 -3.47
N ILE A 85 6.17 -10.68 -2.56
CA ILE A 85 6.13 -9.21 -2.58
C ILE A 85 7.49 -8.64 -2.20
N ARG A 86 8.19 -9.27 -1.26
CA ARG A 86 9.55 -8.87 -0.89
C ARG A 86 10.47 -8.85 -2.10
N LYS A 87 10.42 -9.89 -2.94
CA LYS A 87 11.23 -9.96 -4.17
C LYS A 87 10.93 -8.80 -5.11
N VAL A 88 9.66 -8.48 -5.30
CA VAL A 88 9.25 -7.35 -6.14
C VAL A 88 9.81 -6.03 -5.60
N PHE A 89 9.70 -5.82 -4.30
CA PHE A 89 10.21 -4.61 -3.66
C PHE A 89 11.74 -4.50 -3.76
N MET A 90 12.44 -5.64 -3.65
CA MET A 90 13.90 -5.66 -3.81
C MET A 90 14.30 -5.31 -5.24
N MET A 91 13.61 -5.88 -6.22
CA MET A 91 13.92 -5.66 -7.65
C MET A 91 13.62 -4.23 -8.09
N THR A 92 12.64 -3.58 -7.50
CA THR A 92 12.20 -2.24 -7.88
C THR A 92 12.81 -1.14 -7.02
N GLY A 93 13.53 -1.49 -5.97
CA GLY A 93 14.09 -0.52 -5.04
C GLY A 93 13.08 0.01 -4.02
N PHE A 94 11.89 -0.54 -3.95
CA PHE A 94 10.84 -0.08 -3.06
C PHE A 94 11.19 -0.24 -1.58
N PHE A 95 12.08 -1.17 -1.24
CA PHE A 95 12.56 -1.31 0.14
C PHE A 95 13.17 -0.03 0.68
N ASN A 96 13.77 0.78 -0.20
CA ASN A 96 14.42 2.02 0.21
C ASN A 96 13.47 3.20 0.26
N LEU A 97 12.25 3.04 -0.27
CA LEU A 97 11.28 4.12 -0.37
C LEU A 97 10.23 4.09 0.73
N PHE A 98 9.98 2.94 1.33
CA PHE A 98 8.95 2.78 2.34
C PHE A 98 9.52 2.30 3.66
N GLU A 99 8.85 2.67 4.75
CA GLU A 99 9.09 2.03 6.03
C GLU A 99 8.40 0.65 5.98
N ILE A 100 9.16 -0.41 6.22
CA ILE A 100 8.65 -1.77 6.14
C ILE A 100 8.75 -2.43 7.49
N ARG A 101 7.65 -3.00 7.98
CA ARG A 101 7.58 -3.71 9.25
C ARG A 101 7.25 -5.19 8.99
N THR A 102 7.85 -6.06 9.75
CA THR A 102 7.66 -7.51 9.60
C THR A 102 6.40 -8.03 10.29
N SER A 103 5.80 -7.27 11.14
CA SER A 103 4.58 -7.72 11.85
C SER A 103 3.67 -6.57 12.16
#